data_843cdc5c781c323b4f5eda19104a4714
#
_entry.id   843cdc5c781c323b4f5eda19104a4714
#
_cell.length_a   1.000
_cell.length_b   1.000
_cell.length_c   1.000
_cell.angle_alpha   90.00
_cell.angle_beta   90.00
_cell.angle_gamma   90.00
#
_symmetry.space_group_name_H-M   'P 1'
#
loop_
_entity.id
_entity.type
_entity.pdbx_description
1 polymer ?
#
loop_
_entity_poly.entity_id
_entity_poly.type
_entity_poly.pdbx_seq_one_letter_code
_entity_poly.pdbx_strand_id
1 'polypeptide(L)' 'MAVDKKELREIYITFLEEDIIKRLAEIKDIDNRIAMEKYYNSKLCQQISSGEYGIEYLDYKYLVDDLIENEPELFL' A
#
# COMPACT_ATOMS: atom_id res chain seq x y z
N MET A 1 25.88 -13.52 7.53
CA MET A 1 25.13 -13.81 6.31
C MET A 1 24.48 -12.53 5.79
N ALA A 2 24.82 -12.12 4.58
CA ALA A 2 24.27 -10.90 4.03
C ALA A 2 22.89 -11.17 3.46
N VAL A 3 21.91 -10.36 3.84
CA VAL A 3 20.57 -10.43 3.26
C VAL A 3 20.61 -9.74 1.90
N ASP A 4 20.03 -10.39 0.90
CA ASP A 4 19.94 -9.82 -0.44
C ASP A 4 19.11 -8.52 -0.39
N LYS A 5 19.54 -7.51 -1.13
CA LYS A 5 18.82 -6.23 -1.22
C LYS A 5 17.40 -6.41 -1.71
N LYS A 6 17.17 -7.38 -2.60
CA LYS A 6 15.84 -7.71 -3.10
C LYS A 6 14.96 -8.25 -1.98
N GLU A 7 15.49 -9.12 -1.13
CA GLU A 7 14.76 -9.67 0.01
C GLU A 7 14.43 -8.58 1.01
N LEU A 8 15.38 -7.68 1.29
CA LEU A 8 15.12 -6.55 2.20
C LEU A 8 14.01 -5.66 1.66
N ARG A 9 14.03 -5.39 0.36
CA ARG A 9 13.00 -4.58 -0.27
C ARG A 9 11.62 -5.26 -0.17
N GLU A 10 11.56 -6.55 -0.42
CA GLU A 10 10.32 -7.32 -0.32
C GLU A 10 9.75 -7.30 1.10
N ILE A 11 10.60 -7.46 2.11
CA ILE A 11 10.20 -7.39 3.51
C ILE A 11 9.68 -5.98 3.83
N TYR A 12 10.39 -4.96 3.40
CA TYR A 12 10.00 -3.57 3.61
C TYR A 12 8.62 -3.28 2.99
N ILE A 13 8.42 -3.72 1.74
CA ILE A 13 7.16 -3.53 1.04
C ILE A 13 6.01 -4.25 1.75
N THR A 14 6.26 -5.47 2.25
CA THR A 14 5.24 -6.22 2.98
C THR A 14 4.75 -5.44 4.20
N PHE A 15 5.66 -4.88 5.00
CA PHE A 15 5.30 -4.08 6.16
C PHE A 15 4.58 -2.79 5.75
N LEU A 16 5.04 -2.16 4.68
CA LEU A 16 4.39 -0.96 4.16
C LEU A 16 2.95 -1.26 3.73
N GLU A 17 2.75 -2.36 3.03
CA GLU A 17 1.42 -2.76 2.56
C GLU A 17 0.48 -3.06 3.73
N GLU A 18 0.99 -3.71 4.77
CA GLU A 18 0.21 -3.96 5.98
C GLU A 18 -0.24 -2.66 6.63
N ASP A 19 0.66 -1.69 6.74
CA ASP A 19 0.34 -0.38 7.30
C ASP A 19 -0.69 0.37 6.45
N ILE A 20 -0.56 0.29 5.13
CA ILE A 20 -1.50 0.92 4.19
C ILE A 20 -2.89 0.31 4.35
N ILE A 21 -2.97 -1.01 4.37
CA ILE A 21 -4.25 -1.73 4.48
C ILE A 21 -4.93 -1.42 5.80
N LYS A 22 -4.18 -1.45 6.90
CA LYS A 22 -4.70 -1.15 8.22
C LYS A 22 -5.24 0.29 8.30
N ARG A 23 -4.47 1.24 7.79
CA ARG A 23 -4.88 2.64 7.77
C ARG A 23 -6.13 2.85 6.91
N LEU A 24 -6.16 2.21 5.75
CA LEU A 24 -7.29 2.29 4.84
C LEU A 24 -8.57 1.76 5.51
N ALA A 25 -8.46 0.63 6.21
CA ALA A 25 -9.58 0.05 6.95
C ALA A 25 -10.09 1.02 8.02
N GLU A 26 -9.19 1.68 8.75
CA GLU A 26 -9.56 2.65 9.78
C GLU A 26 -10.29 3.87 9.19
N ILE A 27 -9.73 4.45 8.13
CA ILE A 27 -10.30 5.66 7.52
C ILE A 27 -11.66 5.39 6.90
N LYS A 28 -11.80 4.27 6.22
CA LYS A 28 -13.04 3.92 5.51
C LYS A 28 -14.02 3.15 6.38
N ASP A 29 -13.63 2.79 7.60
CA ASP A 29 -14.44 2.01 8.54
C ASP A 29 -14.93 0.71 7.88
N ILE A 30 -13.99 -0.03 7.32
CA ILE A 30 -14.23 -1.32 6.66
C ILE A 30 -13.34 -2.40 7.26
N ASP A 31 -13.71 -3.65 7.03
CA ASP A 31 -12.92 -4.81 7.46
C ASP A 31 -11.55 -4.80 6.78
N ASN A 32 -10.52 -5.25 7.50
CA ASN A 32 -9.17 -5.37 6.96
C ASN A 32 -9.13 -6.20 5.68
N ARG A 33 -9.94 -7.25 5.61
CA ARG A 33 -10.01 -8.10 4.41
C ARG A 33 -10.53 -7.32 3.22
N ILE A 34 -11.54 -6.49 3.43
CA ILE A 34 -12.10 -5.64 2.38
C ILE A 34 -11.08 -4.60 1.95
N ALA A 35 -10.41 -3.98 2.93
CA ALA A 35 -9.36 -3.01 2.64
C ALA A 35 -8.23 -3.64 1.83
N MET A 36 -7.84 -4.86 2.18
CA MET A 36 -6.80 -5.61 1.47
C MET A 36 -7.20 -5.84 0.02
N GLU A 37 -8.44 -6.27 -0.22
CA GLU A 37 -8.96 -6.48 -1.57
C GLU A 37 -8.93 -5.18 -2.38
N LYS A 38 -9.38 -4.08 -1.78
CA LYS A 38 -9.35 -2.77 -2.43
C LYS A 38 -7.93 -2.36 -2.78
N TYR A 39 -7.00 -2.52 -1.84
CA TYR A 39 -5.61 -2.16 -2.06
C TYR A 39 -5.00 -2.96 -3.21
N TYR A 40 -5.19 -4.29 -3.23
CA TYR A 40 -4.59 -5.13 -4.27
C TYR A 40 -5.18 -4.87 -5.67
N ASN A 41 -6.33 -4.23 -5.75
CA ASN A 41 -6.92 -3.82 -7.02
C ASN A 41 -6.57 -2.38 -7.41
N SER A 42 -5.73 -1.72 -6.62
CA SER A 42 -5.40 -0.32 -6.84
C SER A 42 -4.20 -0.13 -7.76
N LYS A 43 -4.13 1.04 -8.37
CA LYS A 43 -2.94 1.46 -9.12
C LYS A 43 -1.76 1.68 -8.20
N LEU A 44 -2.03 2.13 -6.97
CA LEU A 44 -0.99 2.33 -5.97
C LEU A 44 -0.22 1.03 -5.71
N CYS A 45 -0.94 -0.09 -5.58
CA CYS A 45 -0.32 -1.40 -5.40
C CYS A 45 0.63 -1.73 -6.55
N GLN A 46 0.20 -1.48 -7.78
CA GLN A 46 1.02 -1.70 -8.96
C GLN A 46 2.27 -0.81 -8.97
N GLN A 47 2.11 0.45 -8.60
CA GLN A 47 3.23 1.39 -8.55
C GLN A 47 4.26 1.00 -7.49
N ILE A 48 3.81 0.56 -6.32
CA ILE A 48 4.69 0.09 -5.27
C ILE A 48 5.45 -1.16 -5.73
N SER A 49 4.75 -2.10 -6.33
CA SER A 49 5.34 -3.35 -6.80
C SER A 49 6.38 -3.12 -7.89
N SER A 50 6.13 -2.17 -8.79
CA SER A 50 7.06 -1.84 -9.87
C SER A 50 8.23 -0.99 -9.41
N GLY A 51 8.12 -0.36 -8.23
CA GLY A 51 9.15 0.52 -7.70
C GLY A 51 9.26 1.85 -8.41
N GLU A 52 8.22 2.28 -9.12
CA GLU A 52 8.23 3.56 -9.84
C GLU A 52 8.46 4.73 -8.88
N TYR A 53 9.42 5.57 -9.22
CA TYR A 53 9.71 6.82 -8.53
C TYR A 53 10.03 6.67 -7.03
N GLY A 54 10.30 5.45 -6.56
CA GLY A 54 10.63 5.21 -5.15
C GLY A 54 9.48 5.54 -4.20
N ILE A 55 8.25 5.44 -4.66
CA ILE A 55 7.08 5.80 -3.84
C ILE A 55 6.94 4.94 -2.59
N GLU A 56 7.51 3.73 -2.59
CA GLU A 56 7.51 2.85 -1.42
C GLU A 56 8.26 3.43 -0.23
N TYR A 57 9.05 4.50 -0.44
CA TYR A 57 9.78 5.18 0.64
C TYR A 57 9.02 6.38 1.21
N LEU A 58 7.85 6.69 0.67
CA LEU A 58 7.00 7.75 1.19
C LEU A 58 6.23 7.25 2.42
N ASP A 59 5.78 8.19 3.25
CA ASP A 59 4.97 7.85 4.43
C ASP A 59 3.69 7.14 4.00
N TYR A 60 3.37 6.02 4.66
CA TYR A 60 2.17 5.24 4.32
C TYR A 60 0.89 6.07 4.47
N LYS A 61 0.86 7.02 5.38
CA LYS A 61 -0.30 7.90 5.57
C LYS A 61 -0.55 8.76 4.34
N TYR A 62 0.53 9.27 3.76
CA TYR A 62 0.46 10.04 2.52
C TYR A 62 -0.02 9.16 1.36
N LEU A 63 0.49 7.95 1.27
CA LEU A 63 0.10 7.01 0.22
C LEU A 63 -1.37 6.64 0.31
N VAL A 64 -1.90 6.44 1.52
CA VAL A 64 -3.31 6.14 1.72
C VAL A 64 -4.19 7.32 1.32
N ASP A 65 -3.83 8.53 1.73
CA ASP A 65 -4.57 9.74 1.37
C ASP A 65 -4.59 9.92 -0.15
N ASP A 66 -3.45 9.69 -0.79
CA ASP A 66 -3.32 9.77 -2.24
C ASP A 66 -4.21 8.73 -2.94
N LEU A 67 -4.23 7.50 -2.43
CA LEU A 67 -5.09 6.44 -2.95
C LEU A 67 -6.56 6.83 -2.89
N ILE A 68 -7.01 7.31 -1.75
CA ILE A 68 -8.42 7.69 -1.55
C ILE A 68 -8.80 8.84 -2.48
N GLU A 69 -7.90 9.80 -2.64
CA GLU A 69 -8.14 10.98 -3.47
C GLU A 69 -8.15 10.64 -4.96
N ASN A 70 -7.22 9.79 -5.41
CA ASN A 70 -7.03 9.51 -6.82
C ASN A 70 -7.80 8.29 -7.33
N GLU A 71 -8.22 7.41 -6.44
CA GLU A 71 -8.95 6.19 -6.82
C GLU A 71 -10.23 6.01 -6.00
N PRO A 72 -11.11 7.03 -5.96
CA PRO A 72 -12.34 6.93 -5.15
C PRO A 72 -13.28 5.83 -5.63
N GLU A 73 -13.19 5.42 -6.88
CA GLU A 73 -14.02 4.36 -7.46
C GLU A 73 -13.82 3.00 -6.77
N LEU A 74 -12.70 2.79 -6.09
CA LEU A 74 -12.46 1.55 -5.36
C LEU A 74 -13.43 1.36 -4.20
N PHE A 75 -14.04 2.45 -3.72
CA PHE A 75 -14.89 2.43 -2.52
C PHE A 75 -16.37 2.66 -2.84
N LEU A 76 -16.72 2.59 -4.10
CA LEU A 76 -18.11 2.71 -4.53
C LEU A 76 -18.89 1.41 -4.37
#